data_e86c56f7e0f6c0b99dcf652dd9d6fc30
#
_entry.id   e86c56f7e0f6c0b99dcf652dd9d6fc30
#
_cell.length_a   1.000
_cell.length_b   1.000
_cell.length_c   1.000
_cell.angle_alpha   90.00
_cell.angle_beta   90.00
_cell.angle_gamma   90.00
#
_symmetry.space_group_name_H-M   'P 1'
#
loop_
_entity.id
_entity.type
_entity.pdbx_description
1 polymer ?
#
loop_
_entity_poly.entity_id
_entity_poly.type
_entity_poly.pdbx_seq_one_letter_code
_entity_poly.pdbx_strand_id
1 'polypeptide(L)'
;INEMAYQQEPDSILWCVRDDGVFVGLTYQRSENVIAWHQHKLGGTFGAGASATGYGVVESVASISGELTEDEFYVIVKRTINGATKRYVEVFAPFDFDETDATDFRFVDSHLTYSGSATTTLSGLAHLEGQSVSVLADGATHADKVVSSGQITLDRSTTKAVVGLAYDSVLQTMRIEGGAAEGTSQGKTKRISK
;
A
#
# COMPACT_ATOMS: atom_id res chain seq x y z
N ILE A 1 -0.10 -19.26 8.84
CA ILE A 1 1.02 -18.31 8.61
C ILE A 1 2.16 -19.11 8.03
N ASN A 2 2.66 -18.68 6.87
CA ASN A 2 3.73 -19.36 6.15
C ASN A 2 5.11 -18.79 6.49
N GLU A 3 5.19 -17.49 6.67
CA GLU A 3 6.44 -16.79 6.92
C GLU A 3 6.20 -15.58 7.83
N MET A 4 7.24 -15.17 8.55
CA MET A 4 7.22 -14.01 9.45
C MET A 4 8.55 -13.28 9.37
N ALA A 5 8.50 -11.95 9.46
CA ALA A 5 9.67 -11.10 9.63
C ALA A 5 9.35 -10.00 10.67
N TYR A 6 10.34 -9.62 11.45
CA TYR A 6 10.20 -8.58 12.46
C TYR A 6 10.94 -7.32 11.99
N GLN A 7 10.22 -6.23 11.92
CA GLN A 7 10.73 -4.89 11.69
C GLN A 7 10.79 -4.17 13.03
N GLN A 8 11.96 -3.72 13.43
CA GLN A 8 12.17 -3.06 14.72
C GLN A 8 11.92 -1.56 14.61
N GLU A 9 12.45 -0.95 13.57
CA GLU A 9 12.40 0.51 13.37
C GLU A 9 11.60 0.87 12.10
N PRO A 10 10.79 1.97 12.10
CA PRO A 10 10.56 2.93 13.19
C PRO A 10 9.57 2.43 14.24
N ASP A 11 8.73 1.48 13.87
CA ASP A 11 7.71 0.87 14.71
C ASP A 11 7.93 -0.64 14.81
N SER A 12 7.82 -1.17 16.02
CA SER A 12 7.97 -2.61 16.26
C SER A 12 6.80 -3.38 15.67
N ILE A 13 6.99 -3.95 14.48
CA ILE A 13 5.95 -4.68 13.74
C ILE A 13 6.41 -6.09 13.41
N LEU A 14 5.63 -7.08 13.84
CA LEU A 14 5.76 -8.45 13.37
C LEU A 14 4.90 -8.64 12.14
N TRP A 15 5.55 -8.80 11.00
CA TRP A 15 4.90 -9.04 9.73
C TRP A 15 4.71 -10.54 9.48
N CYS A 16 3.53 -10.92 9.00
CA CYS A 16 3.17 -12.32 8.78
C CYS A 16 2.51 -12.50 7.40
N VAL A 17 2.92 -13.53 6.67
CA VAL A 17 2.29 -13.95 5.42
C VAL A 17 1.30 -15.07 5.71
N ARG A 18 0.06 -14.90 5.28
CA ARG A 18 -1.00 -15.91 5.40
C ARG A 18 -1.01 -16.84 4.18
N ASP A 19 -1.63 -18.01 4.31
CA ASP A 19 -1.78 -19.01 3.24
C ASP A 19 -2.54 -18.48 2.01
N ASP A 20 -3.45 -17.53 2.22
CA ASP A 20 -4.21 -16.88 1.16
C ASP A 20 -3.43 -15.72 0.49
N GLY A 21 -2.20 -15.46 0.93
CA GLY A 21 -1.36 -14.38 0.43
C GLY A 21 -1.73 -12.99 0.94
N VAL A 22 -2.68 -12.91 1.89
CA VAL A 22 -2.93 -11.68 2.62
C VAL A 22 -1.81 -11.49 3.62
N PHE A 23 -1.32 -10.30 3.69
CA PHE A 23 -0.23 -9.88 4.53
C PHE A 23 -0.78 -9.13 5.74
N VAL A 24 -0.33 -9.50 6.92
CA VAL A 24 -0.80 -8.91 8.19
C VAL A 24 0.37 -8.47 9.04
N GLY A 25 0.20 -7.37 9.75
CA GLY A 25 1.17 -6.88 10.72
C GLY A 25 0.57 -6.88 12.12
N LEU A 26 1.42 -7.14 13.10
CA LEU A 26 1.15 -6.94 14.52
C LEU A 26 2.05 -5.82 15.02
N THR A 27 1.49 -4.64 15.23
CA THR A 27 2.20 -3.57 15.94
C THR A 27 2.26 -3.92 17.41
N TYR A 28 3.46 -3.98 17.96
CA TYR A 28 3.71 -4.29 19.37
C TYR A 28 4.61 -3.25 20.00
N GLN A 29 4.02 -2.26 20.64
CA GLN A 29 4.75 -1.22 21.38
C GLN A 29 4.47 -1.36 22.88
N ARG A 30 5.40 -1.99 23.57
CA ARG A 30 5.25 -2.33 24.98
C ARG A 30 5.20 -1.09 25.88
N SER A 31 5.96 -0.05 25.55
CA SER A 31 5.98 1.21 26.31
C SER A 31 4.63 1.92 26.33
N GLU A 32 3.91 1.83 25.20
CA GLU A 32 2.61 2.47 25.00
C GLU A 32 1.43 1.51 25.26
N ASN A 33 1.73 0.26 25.63
CA ASN A 33 0.74 -0.80 25.80
C ASN A 33 -0.14 -1.01 24.54
N VAL A 34 0.46 -0.85 23.35
CA VAL A 34 -0.20 -1.06 22.06
C VAL A 34 0.07 -2.46 21.56
N ILE A 35 -1.00 -3.20 21.29
CA ILE A 35 -1.00 -4.50 20.61
C ILE A 35 -2.13 -4.44 19.59
N ALA A 36 -1.79 -4.27 18.29
CA ALA A 36 -2.79 -4.06 17.27
C ALA A 36 -2.48 -4.85 16.00
N TRP A 37 -3.45 -5.63 15.54
CA TRP A 37 -3.38 -6.31 14.26
C TRP A 37 -3.94 -5.43 13.14
N HIS A 38 -3.23 -5.39 12.03
CA HIS A 38 -3.68 -4.74 10.82
C HIS A 38 -3.42 -5.64 9.60
N GLN A 39 -4.21 -5.44 8.56
CA GLN A 39 -4.21 -6.27 7.36
C GLN A 39 -3.90 -5.42 6.16
N HIS A 40 -3.05 -5.92 5.27
CA HIS A 40 -2.65 -5.26 4.05
C HIS A 40 -3.03 -6.10 2.84
N LYS A 41 -3.79 -5.50 1.94
CA LYS A 41 -4.10 -6.05 0.62
C LYS A 41 -3.39 -5.18 -0.40
N LEU A 42 -2.29 -5.70 -0.94
CA LEU A 42 -1.49 -4.95 -1.89
C LEU A 42 -2.23 -4.78 -3.23
N GLY A 43 -2.02 -3.65 -3.87
CA GLY A 43 -2.62 -3.31 -5.15
C GLY A 43 -2.35 -4.34 -6.24
N GLY A 44 -3.27 -4.44 -7.19
CA GLY A 44 -3.28 -5.42 -8.25
C GLY A 44 -4.09 -6.67 -7.93
N THR A 45 -3.96 -7.70 -8.78
CA THR A 45 -4.69 -8.97 -8.64
C THR A 45 -3.81 -10.16 -8.97
N PHE A 46 -4.14 -11.34 -8.46
CA PHE A 46 -3.60 -12.61 -8.91
C PHE A 46 -4.72 -13.56 -9.30
N GLY A 47 -4.53 -14.31 -10.39
CA GLY A 47 -5.55 -15.17 -10.97
C GLY A 47 -6.36 -14.46 -12.06
N ALA A 48 -7.44 -15.10 -12.50
CA ALA A 48 -8.30 -14.60 -13.57
C ALA A 48 -9.78 -14.85 -13.28
N GLY A 49 -10.64 -14.00 -13.83
CA GLY A 49 -12.09 -14.10 -13.72
C GLY A 49 -12.58 -14.09 -12.27
N ALA A 50 -13.58 -14.91 -11.97
CA ALA A 50 -14.17 -14.99 -10.63
C ALA A 50 -13.22 -15.56 -9.54
N SER A 51 -12.12 -16.17 -9.95
CA SER A 51 -11.09 -16.70 -9.03
C SER A 51 -9.95 -15.71 -8.76
N ALA A 52 -10.00 -14.52 -9.31
CA ALA A 52 -9.00 -13.50 -9.02
C ALA A 52 -9.09 -13.05 -7.56
N THR A 53 -7.93 -12.83 -6.94
CA THR A 53 -7.85 -12.47 -5.51
C THR A 53 -8.35 -11.06 -5.20
N GLY A 54 -8.32 -10.16 -6.19
CA GLY A 54 -8.59 -8.74 -5.98
C GLY A 54 -7.45 -7.99 -5.25
N TYR A 55 -6.31 -8.66 -5.04
CA TYR A 55 -5.08 -8.09 -4.44
C TYR A 55 -3.85 -8.86 -4.92
N GLY A 56 -2.68 -8.23 -4.81
CA GLY A 56 -1.39 -8.90 -5.00
C GLY A 56 -1.12 -9.90 -3.88
N VAL A 57 -0.74 -11.12 -4.22
CA VAL A 57 -0.46 -12.19 -3.26
C VAL A 57 0.96 -12.08 -2.76
N VAL A 58 1.15 -11.89 -1.46
CA VAL A 58 2.48 -11.91 -0.83
C VAL A 58 2.91 -13.35 -0.61
N GLU A 59 4.11 -13.70 -1.05
CA GLU A 59 4.67 -15.05 -0.92
C GLU A 59 5.82 -15.12 0.10
N SER A 60 6.57 -14.03 0.28
CA SER A 60 7.72 -13.98 1.20
C SER A 60 7.94 -12.57 1.73
N VAL A 61 8.55 -12.46 2.89
CA VAL A 61 8.86 -11.20 3.57
C VAL A 61 10.25 -11.24 4.19
N ALA A 62 10.94 -10.11 4.20
CA ALA A 62 12.23 -9.96 4.87
C ALA A 62 12.38 -8.54 5.43
N SER A 63 12.94 -8.43 6.63
CA SER A 63 13.36 -7.16 7.21
C SER A 63 14.88 -7.14 7.27
N ILE A 64 15.47 -6.04 6.83
CA ILE A 64 16.91 -5.82 6.81
C ILE A 64 17.18 -4.49 7.51
N SER A 65 18.13 -4.46 8.43
CA SER A 65 18.54 -3.20 9.06
C SER A 65 19.02 -2.23 8.02
N GLY A 66 18.36 -1.09 7.91
CA GLY A 66 18.70 -0.01 7.00
C GLY A 66 19.96 0.75 7.46
N GLU A 67 20.56 1.51 6.55
CA GLU A 67 21.73 2.34 6.85
C GLU A 67 21.38 3.60 7.67
N LEU A 68 20.11 4.00 7.68
CA LEU A 68 19.64 5.22 8.32
C LEU A 68 18.93 4.92 9.65
N THR A 69 17.64 5.27 9.74
CA THR A 69 16.86 5.19 10.98
C THR A 69 15.74 4.16 10.92
N GLU A 70 15.48 3.58 9.78
CA GLU A 70 14.40 2.63 9.56
C GLU A 70 14.93 1.33 8.98
N ASP A 71 14.31 0.22 9.35
CA ASP A 71 14.56 -1.06 8.72
C ASP A 71 13.93 -1.09 7.32
N GLU A 72 14.67 -1.57 6.34
CA GLU A 72 14.12 -1.82 5.01
C GLU A 72 13.30 -3.10 5.02
N PHE A 73 12.04 -2.99 4.62
CA PHE A 73 11.12 -4.13 4.59
C PHE A 73 10.82 -4.53 3.15
N TYR A 74 11.16 -5.77 2.82
CA TYR A 74 11.01 -6.35 1.49
C TYR A 74 9.92 -7.40 1.45
N VAL A 75 9.21 -7.45 0.33
CA VAL A 75 8.18 -8.47 0.04
C VAL A 75 8.36 -9.04 -1.35
N ILE A 76 8.07 -10.33 -1.52
CA ILE A 76 7.87 -10.93 -2.84
C ILE A 76 6.36 -10.97 -3.10
N VAL A 77 5.94 -10.23 -4.12
CA VAL A 77 4.53 -10.13 -4.50
C VAL A 77 4.29 -10.81 -5.84
N LYS A 78 3.29 -11.68 -5.85
CA LYS A 78 2.81 -12.36 -7.04
C LYS A 78 1.56 -11.68 -7.57
N ARG A 79 1.56 -11.33 -8.86
CA ARG A 79 0.44 -10.72 -9.57
C ARG A 79 0.24 -11.36 -10.95
N THR A 80 -0.94 -11.20 -11.52
CA THR A 80 -1.19 -11.47 -12.94
C THR A 80 -1.02 -10.18 -13.72
N ILE A 81 0.04 -10.09 -14.50
CA ILE A 81 0.36 -8.93 -15.34
C ILE A 81 0.32 -9.37 -16.80
N ASN A 82 -0.49 -8.69 -17.62
CA ASN A 82 -0.70 -9.02 -19.03
C ASN A 82 -0.99 -10.52 -19.24
N GLY A 83 -1.89 -11.08 -18.43
CA GLY A 83 -2.29 -12.49 -18.48
C GLY A 83 -1.25 -13.51 -17.99
N ALA A 84 -0.09 -13.07 -17.54
CA ALA A 84 0.97 -13.96 -17.05
C ALA A 84 1.23 -13.76 -15.55
N THR A 85 1.56 -14.85 -14.85
CA THR A 85 2.03 -14.77 -13.46
C THR A 85 3.40 -14.12 -13.41
N LYS A 86 3.51 -13.04 -12.66
CA LYS A 86 4.75 -12.33 -12.37
C LYS A 86 5.01 -12.26 -10.88
N ARG A 87 6.28 -12.25 -10.51
CA ARG A 87 6.77 -12.05 -9.14
C ARG A 87 7.74 -10.90 -9.12
N TYR A 88 7.54 -10.00 -8.18
CA TYR A 88 8.40 -8.83 -8.01
C TYR A 88 8.89 -8.79 -6.57
N VAL A 89 10.14 -8.42 -6.39
CA VAL A 89 10.67 -7.99 -5.11
C VAL A 89 10.34 -6.51 -4.98
N GLU A 90 9.57 -6.16 -3.98
CA GLU A 90 9.16 -4.79 -3.70
C GLU A 90 9.68 -4.40 -2.31
N VAL A 91 10.06 -3.15 -2.15
CA VAL A 91 10.46 -2.57 -0.87
C VAL A 91 9.38 -1.60 -0.41
N PHE A 92 9.04 -1.64 0.87
CA PHE A 92 8.15 -0.64 1.43
C PHE A 92 8.83 0.72 1.43
N ALA A 93 8.13 1.75 1.00
CA ALA A 93 8.57 3.11 1.21
C ALA A 93 8.62 3.40 2.72
N PRO A 94 9.52 4.25 3.19
CA PRO A 94 9.54 4.69 4.58
C PRO A 94 8.16 5.18 5.02
N PHE A 95 7.79 4.95 6.27
CA PHE A 95 6.50 5.39 6.81
C PHE A 95 6.41 6.92 6.83
N ASP A 96 7.48 7.55 7.28
CA ASP A 96 7.68 9.00 7.16
C ASP A 96 8.61 9.25 5.97
N PHE A 97 8.06 9.72 4.88
CA PHE A 97 8.87 10.09 3.72
C PHE A 97 9.43 11.50 3.82
N ASP A 98 9.34 12.12 5.00
CA ASP A 98 9.81 13.50 5.27
C ASP A 98 9.34 14.54 4.21
N GLU A 99 8.18 14.24 3.59
CA GLU A 99 7.68 15.01 2.47
C GLU A 99 6.71 16.09 2.94
N THR A 100 7.09 17.33 2.70
CA THR A 100 6.22 18.47 2.95
C THR A 100 5.44 18.87 1.69
N ASP A 101 5.82 18.33 0.54
CA ASP A 101 5.20 18.65 -0.76
C ASP A 101 4.35 17.46 -1.23
N ALA A 102 3.08 17.73 -1.52
CA ALA A 102 2.15 16.71 -2.03
C ALA A 102 2.62 16.06 -3.36
N THR A 103 3.58 16.66 -4.07
CA THR A 103 4.14 16.08 -5.31
C THR A 103 4.90 14.78 -5.08
N ASP A 104 5.35 14.52 -3.86
CA ASP A 104 6.23 13.39 -3.52
C ASP A 104 5.50 12.29 -2.72
N PHE A 105 4.19 12.45 -2.45
CA PHE A 105 3.40 11.43 -1.74
C PHE A 105 3.24 10.15 -2.56
N ARG A 106 3.35 8.99 -1.90
CA ARG A 106 3.40 7.65 -2.49
C ARG A 106 2.33 6.75 -1.88
N PHE A 107 1.06 6.98 -2.27
CA PHE A 107 -0.08 6.19 -1.78
C PHE A 107 -0.57 5.19 -2.82
N VAL A 108 0.38 4.51 -3.48
CA VAL A 108 0.13 3.47 -4.47
C VAL A 108 1.19 2.38 -4.36
N ASP A 109 0.84 1.14 -4.70
CA ASP A 109 1.74 0.01 -4.66
C ASP A 109 2.46 -0.20 -5.99
N SER A 110 3.60 -0.90 -5.95
CA SER A 110 4.43 -1.19 -7.14
C SER A 110 4.75 0.07 -7.94
N HIS A 111 4.98 1.17 -7.25
CA HIS A 111 5.04 2.49 -7.85
C HIS A 111 6.40 2.80 -8.49
N LEU A 112 6.34 3.70 -9.47
CA LEU A 112 7.49 4.44 -9.97
C LEU A 112 7.26 5.93 -9.81
N THR A 113 8.36 6.65 -9.59
CA THR A 113 8.38 8.11 -9.54
C THR A 113 9.04 8.67 -10.79
N TYR A 114 8.55 9.81 -11.24
CA TYR A 114 9.14 10.61 -12.29
C TYR A 114 9.49 12.00 -11.74
N SER A 115 10.68 12.47 -12.05
CA SER A 115 11.09 13.86 -11.79
C SER A 115 11.99 14.30 -12.95
N GLY A 116 11.56 15.29 -13.71
CA GLY A 116 12.30 15.71 -14.91
C GLY A 116 11.61 16.82 -15.70
N SER A 117 11.99 16.93 -16.97
CA SER A 117 11.38 17.89 -17.89
C SER A 117 9.89 17.64 -18.08
N ALA A 118 9.10 18.71 -18.29
CA ALA A 118 7.68 18.58 -18.51
C ALA A 118 7.35 17.60 -19.66
N THR A 119 6.57 16.57 -19.34
CA THR A 119 6.18 15.52 -20.30
C THR A 119 4.74 15.09 -20.07
N THR A 120 4.10 14.59 -21.11
CA THR A 120 2.81 13.89 -21.04
C THR A 120 2.99 12.38 -21.09
N THR A 121 4.20 11.86 -21.37
CA THR A 121 4.44 10.42 -21.50
C THR A 121 5.34 9.97 -20.35
N LEU A 122 4.85 9.02 -19.55
CA LEU A 122 5.61 8.37 -18.49
C LEU A 122 5.92 6.93 -18.92
N SER A 123 7.20 6.57 -18.93
CA SER A 123 7.70 5.25 -19.37
C SER A 123 8.34 4.49 -18.19
N GLY A 124 8.81 3.26 -18.44
CA GLY A 124 9.40 2.40 -17.41
C GLY A 124 8.38 1.52 -16.70
N LEU A 125 7.12 1.53 -17.13
CA LEU A 125 6.00 0.84 -16.48
C LEU A 125 5.75 -0.59 -17.02
N ALA A 126 6.72 -1.21 -17.68
CA ALA A 126 6.55 -2.55 -18.28
C ALA A 126 6.17 -3.62 -17.24
N HIS A 127 6.52 -3.44 -15.96
CA HIS A 127 6.13 -4.31 -14.86
C HIS A 127 4.64 -4.23 -14.52
N LEU A 128 3.93 -3.20 -15.00
CA LEU A 128 2.48 -2.97 -14.83
C LEU A 128 1.72 -3.06 -16.17
N GLU A 129 2.29 -3.70 -17.20
CA GLU A 129 1.67 -3.79 -18.52
C GLU A 129 0.24 -4.30 -18.45
N GLY A 130 -0.68 -3.58 -19.10
CA GLY A 130 -2.11 -3.89 -19.13
C GLY A 130 -2.88 -3.56 -17.84
N GLN A 131 -2.22 -3.06 -16.79
CA GLN A 131 -2.88 -2.66 -15.55
C GLN A 131 -3.42 -1.23 -15.63
N SER A 132 -4.55 -0.99 -14.95
CA SER A 132 -5.00 0.36 -14.63
C SER A 132 -4.16 0.88 -13.47
N VAL A 133 -3.55 2.03 -13.64
CA VAL A 133 -2.69 2.67 -12.65
C VAL A 133 -3.23 4.02 -12.25
N SER A 134 -3.11 4.34 -10.97
CA SER A 134 -3.42 5.67 -10.44
C SER A 134 -2.19 6.55 -10.52
N VAL A 135 -2.43 7.83 -10.77
CA VAL A 135 -1.38 8.81 -11.03
C VAL A 135 -1.56 10.04 -10.15
N LEU A 136 -0.50 10.42 -9.45
CA LEU A 136 -0.34 11.74 -8.86
C LEU A 136 0.60 12.54 -9.78
N ALA A 137 0.13 13.66 -10.33
CA ALA A 137 0.89 14.48 -11.26
C ALA A 137 0.98 15.92 -10.72
N ASP A 138 2.20 16.40 -10.43
CA ASP A 138 2.49 17.69 -9.81
C ASP A 138 1.60 17.98 -8.58
N GLY A 139 1.48 16.98 -7.67
CA GLY A 139 0.72 17.07 -6.42
C GLY A 139 -0.80 17.00 -6.55
N ALA A 140 -1.32 16.75 -7.76
CA ALA A 140 -2.75 16.60 -7.97
C ALA A 140 -3.08 15.24 -8.60
N THR A 141 -4.21 14.67 -8.20
CA THR A 141 -4.69 13.42 -8.78
C THR A 141 -4.99 13.60 -10.28
N HIS A 142 -4.69 12.56 -11.04
CA HIS A 142 -5.00 12.46 -12.46
C HIS A 142 -5.95 11.29 -12.68
N ALA A 143 -6.69 11.29 -13.77
CA ALA A 143 -7.51 10.14 -14.15
C ALA A 143 -6.63 8.90 -14.34
N ASP A 144 -7.12 7.73 -13.91
CA ASP A 144 -6.43 6.46 -14.08
C ASP A 144 -6.09 6.21 -15.55
N LYS A 145 -4.96 5.56 -15.78
CA LYS A 145 -4.46 5.22 -17.11
C LYS A 145 -4.15 3.73 -17.19
N VAL A 146 -4.34 3.15 -18.37
CA VAL A 146 -3.92 1.78 -18.62
C VAL A 146 -2.53 1.80 -19.24
N VAL A 147 -1.63 0.99 -18.65
CA VAL A 147 -0.26 0.86 -19.17
C VAL A 147 -0.28 0.09 -20.48
N SER A 148 0.35 0.65 -21.50
CA SER A 148 0.50 0.03 -22.82
C SER A 148 1.90 0.27 -23.36
N SER A 149 2.56 -0.80 -23.79
CA SER A 149 3.96 -0.77 -24.24
C SER A 149 4.91 -0.17 -23.19
N GLY A 150 4.65 -0.47 -21.91
CA GLY A 150 5.45 -0.01 -20.78
C GLY A 150 5.34 1.48 -20.48
N GLN A 151 4.28 2.15 -20.95
CA GLN A 151 4.09 3.59 -20.76
C GLN A 151 2.63 3.98 -20.60
N ILE A 152 2.40 5.19 -20.12
CA ILE A 152 1.08 5.86 -20.10
C ILE A 152 1.19 7.25 -20.70
N THR A 153 0.06 7.77 -21.22
CA THR A 153 -0.03 9.14 -21.71
C THR A 153 -1.01 9.93 -20.84
N LEU A 154 -0.54 11.02 -20.27
CA LEU A 154 -1.30 11.91 -19.41
C LEU A 154 -2.07 12.94 -20.23
N ASP A 155 -3.16 13.46 -19.66
CA ASP A 155 -3.99 14.51 -20.30
C ASP A 155 -3.36 15.91 -20.14
N ARG A 156 -2.39 16.04 -19.25
CA ARG A 156 -1.60 17.27 -19.02
C ARG A 156 -0.13 16.93 -18.82
N SER A 157 0.76 17.85 -19.17
CA SER A 157 2.17 17.67 -18.87
C SER A 157 2.45 17.78 -17.37
N THR A 158 3.45 17.05 -16.92
CA THR A 158 3.90 17.04 -15.53
C THR A 158 5.42 17.04 -15.46
N THR A 159 5.96 17.60 -14.40
CA THR A 159 7.40 17.58 -14.07
C THR A 159 7.72 16.57 -12.98
N LYS A 160 6.74 16.28 -12.11
CA LYS A 160 6.83 15.25 -11.09
C LYS A 160 5.60 14.35 -11.14
N ALA A 161 5.78 13.05 -11.08
CA ALA A 161 4.67 12.11 -10.98
C ALA A 161 5.00 10.88 -10.16
N VAL A 162 3.98 10.34 -9.51
CA VAL A 162 3.98 9.02 -8.89
C VAL A 162 2.91 8.18 -9.57
N VAL A 163 3.28 7.00 -10.04
CA VAL A 163 2.38 6.09 -10.79
C VAL A 163 2.46 4.70 -10.17
N GLY A 164 1.33 4.09 -9.87
CA GLY A 164 1.29 2.75 -9.30
C GLY A 164 -0.10 2.15 -9.23
N LEU A 165 -0.19 1.01 -8.57
CA LEU A 165 -1.44 0.29 -8.36
C LEU A 165 -2.18 0.86 -7.16
N ALA A 166 -3.44 1.20 -7.33
CA ALA A 166 -4.30 1.61 -6.23
C ALA A 166 -4.59 0.45 -5.27
N TYR A 167 -4.83 0.79 -4.02
CA TYR A 167 -5.35 -0.10 -3.00
C TYR A 167 -6.44 0.60 -2.18
N ASP A 168 -7.28 -0.18 -1.52
CA ASP A 168 -8.33 0.35 -0.65
C ASP A 168 -7.86 0.41 0.80
N SER A 169 -7.94 1.58 1.41
CA SER A 169 -7.72 1.77 2.85
C SER A 169 -9.06 1.67 3.59
N VAL A 170 -9.19 0.67 4.45
CA VAL A 170 -10.40 0.42 5.22
C VAL A 170 -10.12 0.55 6.71
N LEU A 171 -10.79 1.48 7.37
CA LEU A 171 -10.79 1.61 8.82
C LEU A 171 -12.18 1.25 9.36
N GLN A 172 -12.26 0.16 10.11
CA GLN A 172 -13.44 -0.20 10.87
C GLN A 172 -13.22 0.06 12.34
N THR A 173 -13.87 1.09 12.88
CA THR A 173 -13.79 1.40 14.31
C THR A 173 -14.55 0.36 15.14
N MET A 174 -14.13 0.18 16.38
CA MET A 174 -14.93 -0.54 17.36
C MET A 174 -16.25 0.21 17.61
N ARG A 175 -17.23 -0.51 18.19
CA ARG A 175 -18.47 0.12 18.59
C ARG A 175 -18.19 1.25 19.57
N ILE A 176 -18.77 2.42 19.29
CA ILE A 176 -18.60 3.57 20.18
C ILE A 176 -19.28 3.24 21.52
N GLU A 177 -18.46 3.13 22.55
CA GLU A 177 -18.90 2.91 23.93
C GLU A 177 -18.52 4.16 24.74
N GLY A 178 -19.51 4.98 25.08
CA GLY A 178 -19.29 6.09 26.02
C GLY A 178 -19.42 5.52 27.42
N GLY A 179 -18.38 5.59 28.23
CA GLY A 179 -18.43 5.21 29.65
C GLY A 179 -19.56 5.96 30.34
N ALA A 180 -20.64 5.26 30.69
CA ALA A 180 -21.71 5.82 31.50
C ALA A 180 -21.60 5.26 32.90
N ALA A 181 -21.85 6.09 33.89
CA ALA A 181 -21.88 5.65 35.31
C ALA A 181 -22.92 4.56 35.58
N GLU A 182 -23.86 4.35 34.67
CA GLU A 182 -25.00 3.43 34.79
C GLU A 182 -25.08 2.38 33.65
N GLY A 183 -23.95 1.80 33.25
CA GLY A 183 -23.91 0.66 32.33
C GLY A 183 -23.58 1.03 30.86
N THR A 184 -23.80 0.06 29.95
CA THR A 184 -23.43 0.18 28.54
C THR A 184 -24.27 1.20 27.78
N SER A 185 -23.64 1.94 26.87
CA SER A 185 -24.32 2.80 25.90
C SER A 185 -24.72 2.08 24.61
N GLN A 186 -24.53 0.76 24.55
CA GLN A 186 -24.95 -0.04 23.38
C GLN A 186 -26.47 0.00 23.23
N GLY A 187 -26.92 0.15 21.99
CA GLY A 187 -28.36 0.29 21.69
C GLY A 187 -28.93 1.70 21.82
N LYS A 188 -28.17 2.68 22.34
CA LYS A 188 -28.61 4.09 22.38
C LYS A 188 -28.21 4.80 21.08
N THR A 189 -29.05 5.77 20.66
CA THR A 189 -28.72 6.65 19.55
C THR A 189 -27.47 7.47 19.88
N LYS A 190 -26.48 7.45 18.98
CA LYS A 190 -25.20 8.16 19.15
C LYS A 190 -25.09 9.22 18.06
N ARG A 191 -24.58 10.39 18.42
CA ARG A 191 -24.29 11.48 17.49
C ARG A 191 -22.80 11.76 17.52
N ILE A 192 -22.16 11.67 16.36
CA ILE A 192 -20.79 12.13 16.19
C ILE A 192 -20.85 13.62 15.86
N SER A 193 -20.27 14.45 16.73
CA SER A 193 -20.10 15.87 16.45
C SER A 193 -18.89 16.06 15.53
N LYS A 194 -19.01 17.00 14.60
CA LYS A 194 -17.85 17.46 13.81
C LYS A 194 -16.94 18.30 14.66
#